data_8b045f7ec5b59d155be73130d1fb3957
#
_entry.id   8b045f7ec5b59d155be73130d1fb3957
#
_cell.length_a   1.000
_cell.length_b   1.000
_cell.length_c   1.000
_cell.angle_alpha   90.00
_cell.angle_beta   90.00
_cell.angle_gamma   90.00
#
_symmetry.space_group_name_H-M   'P 1'
#
loop_
_entity.id
_entity.type
_entity.pdbx_description
1 polymer ?
#
loop_
_entity_poly.entity_id
_entity_poly.type
_entity_poly.pdbx_seq_one_letter_code
_entity_poly.pdbx_strand_id
1 'polypeptide(L)'
;DNYGPAYLLNGLGNTGYWYQVGLSYNWDPGIATGFQLAYSVFDPSGNLVLPTTNGAGLAAISPVNPGDSVLLSLTFSNGNVIMQGTDRNTGAQAQETYTAAGANTFSGVTSAPSNAQGFFSGLMTEWYHSSLYTGSEQGVIYTTQGAPITSAWLWMDEFAVSSRGIGSTVFSNFTNTPVTFTAPSPMQTLSSNGALVSANATQFITGQLAASVQITFSYAVAGGAGNANAPVLTYITEGAVKTVALTQSGQTFSVDSGAAWSVTGQLPSSTTTERWITGQATTGTASAAQTINFIYSHQYYVTVTPAPDTGGSLSTVSGWFDAGTAFQSTASADSGWQFESWSGAGDGSYSGNSNTASAVVNAPLTETAAFYPGLTINTSNNLFVRYSWDGAKGAVGADTAGTIYAPPGTAIQLNARPTLFIYAFKGWTGAATGKSSNLSIVLTGPQNISTGSSVDYLNIGIMCAVVILIIAAIIIIVTRRNKKIAVTASEDKSGTE
;
A
#
# COMPACT_ATOMS: atom_id res chain seq x y z
N ASP A 1 -12.94 -39.11 30.99
CA ASP A 1 -13.35 -37.72 31.07
C ASP A 1 -12.09 -36.85 30.97
N ASN A 2 -12.04 -36.04 29.98
CA ASN A 2 -10.82 -35.32 29.55
C ASN A 2 -10.95 -33.83 29.84
N TYR A 3 -11.39 -33.46 31.03
CA TYR A 3 -11.55 -32.07 31.39
C TYR A 3 -10.19 -31.42 31.65
N GLY A 4 -10.02 -30.23 31.16
CA GLY A 4 -8.85 -29.38 31.39
C GLY A 4 -9.14 -28.27 32.40
N PRO A 5 -8.24 -27.32 32.53
CA PRO A 5 -8.44 -26.18 33.41
C PRO A 5 -9.59 -25.29 32.92
N ALA A 6 -10.24 -24.63 33.86
CA ALA A 6 -11.18 -23.55 33.62
C ALA A 6 -10.72 -22.28 34.35
N TYR A 7 -10.63 -21.19 33.63
CA TYR A 7 -10.36 -19.87 34.16
C TYR A 7 -11.64 -19.09 34.23
N LEU A 8 -12.10 -18.76 35.43
CA LEU A 8 -13.41 -18.18 35.66
C LEU A 8 -13.30 -16.78 36.25
N LEU A 9 -13.92 -15.84 35.56
CA LEU A 9 -14.22 -14.52 36.11
C LEU A 9 -15.59 -14.60 36.80
N ASN A 10 -15.62 -14.28 38.08
CA ASN A 10 -16.78 -14.38 38.93
C ASN A 10 -17.32 -12.99 39.29
N GLY A 11 -18.64 -12.84 39.30
CA GLY A 11 -19.28 -11.61 39.73
C GLY A 11 -20.48 -11.93 40.61
N LEU A 12 -20.45 -11.54 41.89
CA LEU A 12 -21.61 -11.59 42.78
C LEU A 12 -22.42 -10.31 42.61
N GLY A 13 -23.61 -10.47 41.99
CA GLY A 13 -24.55 -9.35 41.83
C GLY A 13 -25.12 -8.88 43.17
N ASN A 14 -25.49 -7.60 43.25
CA ASN A 14 -26.08 -6.99 44.46
C ASN A 14 -27.43 -7.58 44.89
N THR A 15 -28.00 -8.45 44.10
CA THR A 15 -29.22 -9.25 44.44
C THR A 15 -28.87 -10.68 44.89
N GLY A 16 -27.59 -11.02 45.01
CA GLY A 16 -27.12 -12.31 45.48
C GLY A 16 -26.96 -13.39 44.40
N TYR A 17 -27.29 -13.11 43.17
CA TYR A 17 -26.98 -13.99 42.04
C TYR A 17 -25.47 -13.99 41.77
N TRP A 18 -24.94 -15.18 41.46
CA TRP A 18 -23.53 -15.35 41.14
C TRP A 18 -23.36 -15.70 39.69
N TYR A 19 -22.61 -14.91 38.97
CA TYR A 19 -22.36 -15.01 37.55
C TYR A 19 -20.92 -15.43 37.32
N GLN A 20 -20.72 -16.42 36.46
CA GLN A 20 -19.40 -16.90 36.08
C GLN A 20 -19.26 -16.88 34.58
N VAL A 21 -18.12 -16.43 34.09
CA VAL A 21 -17.69 -16.57 32.70
C VAL A 21 -16.24 -16.97 32.69
N GLY A 22 -15.89 -17.91 31.84
CA GLY A 22 -14.55 -18.41 31.82
C GLY A 22 -14.13 -19.04 30.50
N LEU A 23 -12.90 -19.44 30.47
CA LEU A 23 -12.29 -20.20 29.39
C LEU A 23 -11.94 -21.59 29.93
N SER A 24 -12.54 -22.64 29.38
CA SER A 24 -12.24 -24.04 29.73
C SER A 24 -11.63 -24.77 28.56
N TYR A 25 -10.79 -25.75 28.83
CA TYR A 25 -10.16 -26.56 27.80
C TYR A 25 -10.79 -27.96 27.76
N ASN A 26 -11.34 -28.36 26.60
CA ASN A 26 -11.96 -29.66 26.33
C ASN A 26 -13.02 -30.08 27.37
N TRP A 27 -13.77 -29.13 27.91
CA TRP A 27 -14.76 -29.43 28.94
C TRP A 27 -15.98 -30.18 28.37
N ASP A 28 -16.36 -29.86 27.14
CA ASP A 28 -17.33 -30.62 26.36
C ASP A 28 -16.89 -30.78 24.91
N PRO A 29 -16.25 -31.91 24.56
CA PRO A 29 -15.79 -32.14 23.17
C PRO A 29 -16.94 -32.22 22.15
N GLY A 30 -18.17 -32.37 22.60
CA GLY A 30 -19.36 -32.32 21.73
C GLY A 30 -19.69 -30.91 21.23
N ILE A 31 -19.23 -29.87 21.93
CA ILE A 31 -19.40 -28.47 21.54
C ILE A 31 -18.21 -28.02 20.68
N ALA A 32 -17.02 -28.20 21.19
CA ALA A 32 -15.77 -27.92 20.47
C ALA A 32 -14.60 -28.63 21.12
N THR A 33 -13.56 -28.92 20.35
CA THR A 33 -12.24 -29.34 20.86
C THR A 33 -11.40 -28.12 21.13
N GLY A 34 -10.61 -28.13 22.21
CA GLY A 34 -9.76 -27.01 22.59
C GLY A 34 -10.40 -26.09 23.63
N PHE A 35 -10.12 -24.79 23.51
CA PHE A 35 -10.65 -23.79 24.43
C PHE A 35 -12.09 -23.43 24.11
N GLN A 36 -12.89 -23.34 25.17
CA GLN A 36 -14.34 -23.07 25.11
C GLN A 36 -14.70 -21.97 26.10
N LEU A 37 -15.65 -21.10 25.76
CA LEU A 37 -16.26 -20.20 26.72
C LEU A 37 -17.15 -21.01 27.67
N ALA A 38 -16.87 -20.97 28.96
CA ALA A 38 -17.68 -21.53 30.02
C ALA A 38 -18.47 -20.43 30.72
N TYR A 39 -19.72 -20.67 31.04
CA TYR A 39 -20.56 -19.75 31.81
C TYR A 39 -21.50 -20.49 32.76
N SER A 40 -21.79 -19.86 33.89
CA SER A 40 -22.75 -20.35 34.87
C SER A 40 -23.44 -19.21 35.60
N VAL A 41 -24.66 -19.39 35.97
CA VAL A 41 -25.38 -18.48 36.87
C VAL A 41 -26.03 -19.28 37.98
N PHE A 42 -25.82 -18.84 39.22
CA PHE A 42 -26.45 -19.42 40.40
C PHE A 42 -27.33 -18.39 41.07
N ASP A 43 -28.49 -18.86 41.59
CA ASP A 43 -29.39 -18.04 42.38
C ASP A 43 -28.85 -17.79 43.80
N PRO A 44 -29.46 -16.89 44.59
CA PRO A 44 -29.04 -16.61 45.96
C PRO A 44 -29.07 -17.80 46.92
N SER A 45 -29.78 -18.87 46.53
CA SER A 45 -29.88 -20.12 47.32
C SER A 45 -28.81 -21.14 46.93
N GLY A 46 -28.02 -20.88 45.90
CA GLY A 46 -26.97 -21.75 45.41
C GLY A 46 -27.41 -22.72 44.34
N ASN A 47 -28.62 -22.56 43.76
CA ASN A 47 -29.05 -23.41 42.67
C ASN A 47 -28.53 -22.89 41.34
N LEU A 48 -28.04 -23.80 40.48
CA LEU A 48 -27.66 -23.48 39.11
C LEU A 48 -28.93 -23.12 38.30
N VAL A 49 -28.97 -21.92 37.76
CA VAL A 49 -30.13 -21.40 37.00
C VAL A 49 -29.79 -21.18 35.51
N LEU A 50 -28.51 -21.12 35.17
CA LEU A 50 -28.03 -21.14 33.82
C LEU A 50 -26.65 -21.84 33.78
N PRO A 51 -26.44 -22.84 32.93
CA PRO A 51 -27.42 -23.43 32.00
C PRO A 51 -28.53 -24.18 32.74
N THR A 52 -29.63 -24.41 32.07
CA THR A 52 -30.78 -25.12 32.64
C THR A 52 -30.57 -26.62 32.76
N THR A 53 -29.49 -27.14 32.29
CA THR A 53 -29.01 -28.53 32.40
C THR A 53 -27.83 -28.61 33.34
N ASN A 54 -27.62 -29.74 33.99
CA ASN A 54 -26.49 -29.93 34.90
C ASN A 54 -25.14 -29.66 34.18
N GLY A 55 -24.34 -28.83 34.79
CA GLY A 55 -23.02 -28.45 34.33
C GLY A 55 -22.91 -26.97 33.95
N ALA A 56 -21.71 -26.51 33.67
CA ALA A 56 -21.49 -25.17 33.15
C ALA A 56 -21.92 -25.08 31.68
N GLY A 57 -22.51 -23.96 31.31
CA GLY A 57 -22.79 -23.67 29.92
C GLY A 57 -21.51 -23.48 29.14
N LEU A 58 -21.47 -23.95 27.91
CA LEU A 58 -20.31 -23.86 27.02
C LEU A 58 -20.71 -23.24 25.69
N ALA A 59 -19.90 -22.35 25.20
CA ALA A 59 -20.00 -21.81 23.85
C ALA A 59 -18.63 -21.88 23.17
N ALA A 60 -18.60 -22.34 21.93
CA ALA A 60 -17.34 -22.45 21.21
C ALA A 60 -16.74 -21.07 20.91
N ILE A 61 -15.51 -20.84 21.33
CA ILE A 61 -14.67 -19.74 20.87
C ILE A 61 -13.62 -20.34 19.95
N SER A 62 -13.83 -20.27 18.65
CA SER A 62 -12.92 -20.91 17.70
C SER A 62 -12.39 -19.86 16.70
N PRO A 63 -11.09 -19.96 16.36
CA PRO A 63 -10.06 -20.76 17.01
C PRO A 63 -9.41 -19.99 18.18
N VAL A 64 -9.32 -20.55 19.34
CA VAL A 64 -8.46 -20.08 20.45
C VAL A 64 -7.31 -21.05 20.59
N ASN A 65 -6.09 -20.59 20.38
CA ASN A 65 -4.90 -21.40 20.42
C ASN A 65 -4.09 -21.14 21.69
N PRO A 66 -3.25 -22.09 22.12
CA PRO A 66 -2.29 -21.81 23.18
C PRO A 66 -1.43 -20.59 22.83
N GLY A 67 -1.37 -19.62 23.74
CA GLY A 67 -0.69 -18.35 23.50
C GLY A 67 -1.59 -17.19 23.06
N ASP A 68 -2.82 -17.46 22.68
CA ASP A 68 -3.79 -16.40 22.40
C ASP A 68 -4.21 -15.67 23.67
N SER A 69 -4.48 -14.38 23.54
CA SER A 69 -4.97 -13.53 24.62
C SER A 69 -6.49 -13.46 24.60
N VAL A 70 -7.16 -14.00 25.60
CA VAL A 70 -8.61 -13.99 25.71
C VAL A 70 -9.07 -13.00 26.78
N LEU A 71 -9.94 -12.06 26.39
CA LEU A 71 -10.62 -11.17 27.30
C LEU A 71 -11.94 -11.82 27.77
N LEU A 72 -12.05 -12.05 29.07
CA LEU A 72 -13.30 -12.42 29.71
C LEU A 72 -13.95 -11.19 30.32
N SER A 73 -15.24 -11.02 30.15
CA SER A 73 -15.97 -9.89 30.70
C SER A 73 -17.34 -10.26 31.23
N LEU A 74 -17.71 -9.63 32.35
CA LEU A 74 -19.05 -9.61 32.92
C LEU A 74 -19.53 -8.17 32.89
N THR A 75 -20.68 -7.90 32.27
CA THR A 75 -21.20 -6.54 32.13
C THR A 75 -22.70 -6.49 32.37
N PHE A 76 -23.15 -5.56 33.20
CA PHE A 76 -24.57 -5.25 33.28
C PHE A 76 -24.98 -4.31 32.14
N SER A 77 -26.02 -4.71 31.40
CA SER A 77 -26.56 -3.88 30.33
C SER A 77 -28.06 -4.15 30.16
N ASN A 78 -28.84 -3.09 30.20
CA ASN A 78 -30.31 -3.14 29.95
C ASN A 78 -31.05 -4.21 30.76
N GLY A 79 -30.71 -4.38 32.05
CA GLY A 79 -31.32 -5.37 32.92
C GLY A 79 -30.82 -6.80 32.74
N ASN A 80 -29.76 -6.98 31.96
CA ASN A 80 -29.12 -8.28 31.73
C ASN A 80 -27.68 -8.25 32.21
N VAL A 81 -27.13 -9.43 32.50
CA VAL A 81 -25.68 -9.67 32.60
C VAL A 81 -25.22 -10.29 31.27
N ILE A 82 -24.25 -9.70 30.68
CA ILE A 82 -23.58 -10.20 29.49
C ILE A 82 -22.27 -10.87 29.95
N MET A 83 -22.16 -12.15 29.64
CA MET A 83 -20.98 -12.99 29.89
C MET A 83 -20.30 -13.23 28.57
N GLN A 84 -19.09 -12.68 28.36
CA GLN A 84 -18.43 -12.68 27.05
C GLN A 84 -16.96 -13.08 27.15
N GLY A 85 -16.55 -13.90 26.20
CA GLY A 85 -15.14 -14.16 25.90
C GLY A 85 -14.79 -13.62 24.51
N THR A 86 -13.65 -12.96 24.39
CA THR A 86 -13.12 -12.44 23.12
C THR A 86 -11.67 -12.84 22.99
N ASP A 87 -11.35 -13.59 21.95
CA ASP A 87 -9.97 -13.81 21.55
C ASP A 87 -9.44 -12.53 20.87
N ARG A 88 -8.47 -11.89 21.49
CA ARG A 88 -7.90 -10.63 21.00
C ARG A 88 -6.98 -10.80 19.79
N ASN A 89 -6.50 -12.00 19.55
CA ASN A 89 -5.59 -12.29 18.45
C ASN A 89 -6.37 -12.52 17.15
N THR A 90 -7.50 -13.22 17.24
CA THR A 90 -8.32 -13.55 16.07
C THR A 90 -9.57 -12.67 15.92
N GLY A 91 -10.02 -12.02 17.02
CA GLY A 91 -11.28 -11.30 17.08
C GLY A 91 -12.50 -12.20 17.27
N ALA A 92 -12.31 -13.52 17.43
CA ALA A 92 -13.41 -14.46 17.69
C ALA A 92 -14.06 -14.16 19.04
N GLN A 93 -15.39 -14.25 19.08
CA GLN A 93 -16.18 -13.96 20.29
C GLN A 93 -17.23 -15.03 20.53
N ALA A 94 -17.46 -15.32 21.82
CA ALA A 94 -18.63 -16.05 22.27
C ALA A 94 -19.26 -15.29 23.44
N GLN A 95 -20.58 -15.25 23.47
CA GLN A 95 -21.35 -14.46 24.44
C GLN A 95 -22.56 -15.23 24.89
N GLU A 96 -22.86 -15.12 26.19
CA GLU A 96 -24.12 -15.52 26.78
C GLU A 96 -24.76 -14.34 27.53
N THR A 97 -26.06 -14.30 27.58
CA THR A 97 -26.80 -13.22 28.21
C THR A 97 -27.85 -13.80 29.15
N TYR A 98 -27.85 -13.35 30.40
CA TYR A 98 -28.83 -13.77 31.40
C TYR A 98 -29.53 -12.55 31.99
N THR A 99 -30.84 -12.68 32.25
CA THR A 99 -31.58 -11.62 32.92
C THR A 99 -31.05 -11.40 34.34
N ALA A 100 -30.64 -10.17 34.64
CA ALA A 100 -29.92 -9.85 35.86
C ALA A 100 -30.75 -9.92 37.15
N ALA A 101 -32.04 -10.27 37.07
CA ALA A 101 -32.95 -10.38 38.22
C ALA A 101 -32.91 -9.16 39.16
N GLY A 102 -32.86 -7.96 38.58
CA GLY A 102 -32.75 -6.70 39.31
C GLY A 102 -31.32 -6.32 39.75
N ALA A 103 -30.33 -7.19 39.53
CA ALA A 103 -28.94 -6.86 39.78
C ALA A 103 -28.43 -5.79 38.77
N ASN A 104 -27.66 -4.84 39.23
CA ASN A 104 -27.10 -3.76 38.40
C ASN A 104 -25.65 -3.42 38.75
N THR A 105 -25.13 -4.02 39.79
CA THR A 105 -23.74 -3.87 40.24
C THR A 105 -23.20 -5.19 40.74
N PHE A 106 -21.89 -5.41 40.60
CA PHE A 106 -21.20 -6.50 41.24
C PHE A 106 -20.68 -6.07 42.61
N SER A 107 -20.65 -6.99 43.57
CA SER A 107 -19.95 -6.78 44.84
C SER A 107 -18.47 -6.53 44.53
N GLY A 108 -17.81 -5.80 45.42
CA GLY A 108 -16.36 -5.62 45.31
C GLY A 108 -15.63 -6.97 45.36
N VAL A 109 -14.46 -7.03 44.73
CA VAL A 109 -13.57 -8.20 44.80
C VAL A 109 -13.14 -8.40 46.26
N THR A 110 -13.38 -9.57 46.80
CA THR A 110 -13.12 -9.88 48.21
C THR A 110 -12.17 -11.05 48.37
N SER A 111 -11.51 -11.10 49.53
CA SER A 111 -10.55 -12.16 49.91
C SER A 111 -11.23 -13.43 50.47
N ALA A 112 -12.54 -13.43 50.56
CA ALA A 112 -13.29 -14.54 51.12
C ALA A 112 -14.66 -14.64 50.42
N PRO A 113 -15.34 -15.77 50.46
CA PRO A 113 -16.71 -15.90 50.01
C PRO A 113 -17.55 -14.77 50.61
N SER A 114 -18.32 -14.08 49.75
CA SER A 114 -19.05 -12.87 50.16
C SER A 114 -20.46 -13.14 50.70
N ASN A 115 -20.87 -14.38 50.67
CA ASN A 115 -22.19 -14.81 51.16
C ASN A 115 -22.18 -16.22 51.78
N ALA A 116 -23.30 -16.68 52.32
CA ALA A 116 -23.45 -17.95 52.95
C ALA A 116 -23.23 -19.16 51.99
N GLN A 117 -23.39 -18.99 50.70
CA GLN A 117 -23.17 -19.99 49.68
C GLN A 117 -21.72 -20.10 49.19
N GLY A 118 -20.84 -19.24 49.68
CA GLY A 118 -19.47 -19.21 49.24
C GLY A 118 -19.23 -18.40 47.97
N PHE A 119 -20.23 -17.65 47.48
CA PHE A 119 -20.11 -16.84 46.28
C PHE A 119 -19.29 -15.56 46.51
N PHE A 120 -18.57 -15.15 45.46
CA PHE A 120 -17.65 -14.00 45.53
C PHE A 120 -17.53 -13.30 44.16
N SER A 121 -16.99 -12.12 44.17
CA SER A 121 -16.51 -11.48 42.95
C SER A 121 -14.99 -11.59 42.89
N GLY A 122 -14.48 -12.12 41.80
CA GLY A 122 -13.06 -12.31 41.63
C GLY A 122 -12.72 -13.33 40.57
N LEU A 123 -11.47 -13.75 40.55
CA LEU A 123 -10.99 -14.80 39.67
C LEU A 123 -10.96 -16.15 40.37
N MET A 124 -11.27 -17.18 39.63
CA MET A 124 -11.14 -18.55 40.05
C MET A 124 -10.47 -19.36 38.92
N THR A 125 -9.59 -20.29 39.29
CA THR A 125 -9.11 -21.32 38.38
C THR A 125 -9.54 -22.67 38.92
N GLU A 126 -10.29 -23.39 38.13
CA GLU A 126 -10.74 -24.76 38.44
C GLU A 126 -9.98 -25.77 37.59
N TRP A 127 -9.62 -26.89 38.17
CA TRP A 127 -8.97 -27.98 37.49
C TRP A 127 -9.79 -29.26 37.67
N TYR A 128 -10.28 -29.74 36.53
CA TYR A 128 -10.99 -31.00 36.49
C TYR A 128 -10.17 -32.04 35.74
N HIS A 129 -9.96 -33.22 36.27
CA HIS A 129 -9.38 -34.42 35.64
C HIS A 129 -8.23 -34.16 34.66
N SER A 130 -7.18 -33.59 35.08
CA SER A 130 -6.11 -33.03 34.24
C SER A 130 -5.12 -34.02 33.63
N SER A 131 -5.45 -35.31 33.47
CA SER A 131 -4.49 -36.31 32.99
C SER A 131 -3.91 -36.07 31.59
N LEU A 132 -4.55 -35.23 30.79
CA LEU A 132 -4.13 -34.93 29.40
C LEU A 132 -3.62 -33.52 29.17
N TYR A 133 -3.77 -32.60 30.12
CA TYR A 133 -3.30 -31.25 29.90
C TYR A 133 -1.84 -31.14 30.35
N THR A 134 -0.95 -30.84 29.37
CA THR A 134 0.51 -30.73 29.62
C THR A 134 1.04 -29.31 29.46
N GLY A 135 0.14 -28.34 29.20
CA GLY A 135 0.53 -26.96 28.99
C GLY A 135 0.85 -26.19 30.26
N SER A 136 1.65 -25.15 30.13
CA SER A 136 1.76 -24.08 31.12
C SER A 136 0.75 -22.97 30.73
N GLU A 137 0.05 -22.43 31.72
CA GLU A 137 -1.01 -21.49 31.50
C GLU A 137 -0.67 -20.16 32.16
N GLN A 138 -1.02 -19.09 31.44
CA GLN A 138 -0.92 -17.74 31.95
C GLN A 138 -2.27 -17.05 31.75
N GLY A 139 -2.89 -16.64 32.82
CA GLY A 139 -4.07 -15.78 32.78
C GLY A 139 -3.73 -14.38 33.30
N VAL A 140 -4.10 -13.37 32.55
CA VAL A 140 -3.98 -11.96 32.97
C VAL A 140 -5.36 -11.36 33.07
N ILE A 141 -5.73 -10.91 34.25
CA ILE A 141 -7.03 -10.28 34.44
C ILE A 141 -6.91 -8.78 34.59
N TYR A 142 -7.73 -8.10 33.80
CA TYR A 142 -7.91 -6.66 33.86
C TYR A 142 -9.27 -6.33 34.44
N THR A 143 -9.33 -5.47 35.45
CA THR A 143 -10.59 -4.84 35.82
C THR A 143 -10.73 -3.56 35.02
N THR A 144 -11.75 -3.44 34.21
CA THR A 144 -12.00 -2.23 33.39
C THR A 144 -12.38 -1.01 34.22
N GLN A 145 -12.66 -1.16 35.51
CA GLN A 145 -13.07 -0.08 36.39
C GLN A 145 -11.99 0.37 37.40
N GLY A 146 -10.76 -0.07 37.24
CA GLY A 146 -9.66 0.34 38.12
C GLY A 146 -9.77 -0.11 39.58
N ALA A 147 -10.75 -0.96 39.90
CA ALA A 147 -10.85 -1.56 41.22
C ALA A 147 -9.71 -2.60 41.40
N PRO A 148 -8.93 -2.50 42.46
CA PRO A 148 -7.86 -3.47 42.70
C PRO A 148 -8.49 -4.85 42.94
N ILE A 149 -7.92 -5.87 42.29
CA ILE A 149 -8.20 -7.25 42.64
C ILE A 149 -7.48 -7.53 43.93
N THR A 150 -8.21 -7.71 45.00
CA THR A 150 -7.62 -7.91 46.37
C THR A 150 -7.50 -9.38 46.73
N SER A 151 -8.05 -10.27 45.92
CA SER A 151 -8.01 -11.72 46.19
C SER A 151 -8.20 -12.51 44.91
N ALA A 152 -7.59 -13.69 44.89
CA ALA A 152 -7.82 -14.70 43.87
C ALA A 152 -7.96 -16.05 44.56
N TRP A 153 -8.77 -16.91 44.01
CA TRP A 153 -9.03 -18.23 44.51
C TRP A 153 -8.60 -19.24 43.48
N LEU A 154 -7.83 -20.23 43.92
CA LEU A 154 -7.51 -21.41 43.13
C LEU A 154 -8.32 -22.58 43.68
N TRP A 155 -9.22 -23.08 42.90
CA TRP A 155 -10.04 -24.22 43.22
C TRP A 155 -9.50 -25.44 42.48
N MET A 156 -9.46 -26.56 43.18
CA MET A 156 -9.00 -27.83 42.63
C MET A 156 -10.02 -28.87 43.00
N ASP A 157 -10.83 -29.26 42.03
CA ASP A 157 -11.78 -30.32 42.20
C ASP A 157 -11.28 -31.61 41.56
N GLU A 158 -11.47 -32.76 42.25
CA GLU A 158 -11.09 -34.10 41.78
C GLU A 158 -9.65 -34.24 41.25
N PHE A 159 -8.71 -33.75 41.97
CA PHE A 159 -7.36 -33.52 41.51
C PHE A 159 -6.35 -34.60 41.86
N ALA A 160 -5.63 -35.17 40.90
CA ALA A 160 -4.42 -35.97 41.11
C ALA A 160 -3.19 -35.09 41.05
N VAL A 161 -2.80 -34.48 42.14
CA VAL A 161 -1.66 -33.56 42.27
C VAL A 161 -0.31 -34.18 41.91
N SER A 162 -0.24 -35.50 41.88
CA SER A 162 1.03 -36.22 41.94
C SER A 162 1.84 -36.24 40.64
N SER A 163 1.30 -35.81 39.51
CA SER A 163 1.98 -36.00 38.24
C SER A 163 2.28 -34.71 37.45
N ARG A 164 1.88 -33.56 37.95
CA ARG A 164 2.10 -32.30 37.23
C ARG A 164 2.47 -31.19 38.18
N GLY A 165 3.63 -30.65 38.00
CA GLY A 165 3.97 -29.40 38.65
C GLY A 165 2.94 -28.36 38.30
N ILE A 166 2.03 -28.09 39.22
CA ILE A 166 1.16 -26.92 39.10
C ILE A 166 2.12 -25.75 39.20
N GLY A 167 2.17 -24.98 38.13
CA GLY A 167 2.98 -23.79 38.08
C GLY A 167 2.65 -22.88 39.28
N SER A 168 3.67 -22.29 39.86
CA SER A 168 3.51 -21.28 40.89
C SER A 168 2.60 -20.17 40.35
N THR A 169 1.57 -19.80 41.07
CA THR A 169 0.79 -18.62 40.76
C THR A 169 1.58 -17.39 41.14
N VAL A 170 1.92 -16.56 40.18
CA VAL A 170 2.61 -15.29 40.41
C VAL A 170 1.62 -14.18 40.32
N PHE A 171 1.52 -13.38 41.36
CA PHE A 171 0.69 -12.20 41.40
C PHE A 171 1.54 -10.98 41.09
N SER A 172 1.25 -10.31 40.00
CA SER A 172 1.82 -9.03 39.70
C SER A 172 0.73 -7.96 39.84
N ASN A 173 1.10 -6.86 40.47
CA ASN A 173 0.33 -5.66 40.49
C ASN A 173 -0.92 -5.61 41.41
N PHE A 174 -0.83 -6.15 42.58
CA PHE A 174 -1.84 -5.94 43.63
C PHE A 174 -1.43 -4.81 44.59
N THR A 175 -2.39 -4.02 45.02
CA THR A 175 -2.18 -3.06 46.10
C THR A 175 -1.76 -3.77 47.38
N ASN A 176 -0.87 -3.20 48.14
CA ASN A 176 -0.17 -3.57 49.38
C ASN A 176 -0.80 -4.59 50.34
N THR A 177 -1.81 -5.33 49.96
CA THR A 177 -2.42 -6.34 50.81
C THR A 177 -1.96 -7.72 50.35
N PRO A 178 -1.39 -8.53 51.24
CA PRO A 178 -1.05 -9.90 50.90
C PRO A 178 -2.30 -10.63 50.42
N VAL A 179 -2.24 -11.23 49.24
CA VAL A 179 -3.33 -12.11 48.79
C VAL A 179 -3.21 -13.43 49.52
N THR A 180 -4.20 -13.77 50.29
CA THR A 180 -4.29 -15.03 50.96
C THR A 180 -5.15 -15.98 50.15
N PHE A 181 -4.62 -17.13 49.77
CA PHE A 181 -5.39 -18.19 49.15
C PHE A 181 -6.06 -19.04 50.21
N THR A 182 -7.35 -19.18 50.12
CA THR A 182 -8.07 -20.10 51.02
C THR A 182 -8.94 -21.00 50.14
N ALA A 183 -8.78 -22.29 50.22
CA ALA A 183 -9.68 -23.23 49.58
C ALA A 183 -10.67 -23.81 50.56
N PRO A 184 -11.98 -23.80 50.26
CA PRO A 184 -12.91 -24.59 51.06
C PRO A 184 -12.67 -26.09 50.86
N SER A 185 -12.95 -26.88 51.89
CA SER A 185 -12.95 -28.34 51.76
C SER A 185 -14.12 -28.76 50.81
N PRO A 186 -13.93 -29.70 49.88
CA PRO A 186 -12.80 -30.62 49.67
C PRO A 186 -11.67 -30.11 48.80
N MET A 187 -11.63 -28.87 48.45
CA MET A 187 -10.64 -28.30 47.54
C MET A 187 -9.28 -28.07 48.20
N GLN A 188 -8.23 -28.25 47.46
CA GLN A 188 -6.88 -28.02 47.95
C GLN A 188 -6.46 -26.58 47.67
N THR A 189 -5.85 -25.95 48.66
CA THR A 189 -5.21 -24.64 48.49
C THR A 189 -3.82 -24.83 47.95
N LEU A 190 -3.51 -24.23 46.84
CA LEU A 190 -2.14 -24.06 46.41
C LEU A 190 -1.59 -22.78 47.00
N SER A 191 -0.49 -22.90 47.76
CA SER A 191 0.23 -21.72 48.19
C SER A 191 0.85 -21.04 46.99
N SER A 192 0.73 -19.72 46.90
CA SER A 192 1.50 -18.97 45.94
C SER A 192 2.98 -19.07 46.28
N ASN A 193 3.81 -19.47 45.35
CA ASN A 193 5.24 -19.21 45.45
C ASN A 193 5.59 -17.76 45.13
N GLY A 194 4.58 -16.98 44.83
CA GLY A 194 4.75 -15.68 44.28
C GLY A 194 4.97 -14.64 45.36
N ALA A 195 6.05 -13.94 45.28
CA ALA A 195 6.10 -12.61 45.81
C ALA A 195 5.00 -11.79 45.11
N LEU A 196 4.18 -11.14 45.90
CA LEU A 196 3.32 -10.08 45.43
C LEU A 196 4.14 -8.99 44.77
N VAL A 197 3.92 -8.77 43.53
CA VAL A 197 4.89 -8.03 42.73
C VAL A 197 4.65 -6.57 42.71
N SER A 198 3.56 -6.01 43.04
CA SER A 198 3.46 -4.56 43.29
C SER A 198 2.14 -4.04 43.77
N ALA A 199 2.24 -2.96 44.46
CA ALA A 199 1.22 -2.20 45.08
C ALA A 199 0.53 -1.26 44.08
N ASN A 200 -0.21 -1.56 43.17
CA ASN A 200 -1.07 -0.68 42.38
C ASN A 200 -1.66 -1.38 41.17
N ALA A 201 -1.87 -2.64 41.35
CA ALA A 201 -2.18 -3.37 40.20
C ALA A 201 -3.56 -4.00 40.20
N THR A 202 -4.03 -4.01 39.02
CA THR A 202 -5.30 -4.53 38.59
C THR A 202 -5.13 -5.83 37.83
N GLN A 203 -3.96 -6.45 37.96
CA GLN A 203 -3.57 -7.58 37.13
C GLN A 203 -2.99 -8.71 37.96
N PHE A 204 -3.43 -9.93 37.76
CA PHE A 204 -2.70 -11.07 38.29
C PHE A 204 -2.52 -12.15 37.20
N ILE A 205 -1.50 -12.94 37.34
CA ILE A 205 -1.15 -14.00 36.40
C ILE A 205 -1.23 -15.33 37.16
N THR A 206 -2.01 -16.26 36.63
CA THR A 206 -2.08 -17.62 37.12
C THR A 206 -1.27 -18.53 36.22
N GLY A 207 -0.50 -19.44 36.83
CA GLY A 207 0.35 -20.34 36.09
C GLY A 207 1.85 -20.00 36.22
N GLN A 208 2.69 -20.77 35.58
CA GLN A 208 4.10 -20.48 35.51
C GLN A 208 4.35 -19.39 34.47
N LEU A 209 4.96 -18.30 34.88
CA LEU A 209 5.45 -17.30 33.93
C LEU A 209 6.35 -17.99 32.91
N ALA A 210 6.12 -17.76 31.64
CA ALA A 210 7.03 -18.18 30.60
C ALA A 210 8.42 -17.64 30.94
N ALA A 211 9.46 -18.49 30.82
CA ALA A 211 10.80 -18.00 30.90
C ALA A 211 10.97 -16.84 29.92
N SER A 212 11.52 -15.74 30.37
CA SER A 212 11.76 -14.61 29.48
C SER A 212 13.14 -14.72 28.84
N VAL A 213 13.24 -14.24 27.61
CA VAL A 213 14.52 -14.05 26.92
C VAL A 213 14.78 -12.57 26.71
N GLN A 214 16.04 -12.20 26.76
CA GLN A 214 16.45 -10.81 26.58
C GLN A 214 16.70 -10.57 25.08
N ILE A 215 15.91 -9.70 24.46
CA ILE A 215 16.10 -9.31 23.07
C ILE A 215 16.37 -7.81 23.01
N THR A 216 17.49 -7.46 22.39
CA THR A 216 17.83 -6.06 22.15
C THR A 216 17.35 -5.68 20.74
N PHE A 217 16.49 -4.67 20.65
CA PHE A 217 16.02 -4.09 19.39
C PHE A 217 16.58 -2.69 19.21
N SER A 218 17.02 -2.41 18.01
CA SER A 218 17.43 -1.08 17.58
C SER A 218 17.01 -0.83 16.14
N TYR A 219 17.11 0.41 15.69
CA TYR A 219 16.92 0.72 14.28
C TYR A 219 17.89 1.79 13.79
N ALA A 220 18.09 1.81 12.47
CA ALA A 220 18.80 2.86 11.78
C ALA A 220 18.05 3.24 10.51
N VAL A 221 18.27 4.45 10.01
CA VAL A 221 17.72 4.92 8.75
C VAL A 221 18.86 5.21 7.78
N ALA A 222 18.88 4.52 6.66
CA ALA A 222 19.78 4.78 5.54
C ALA A 222 19.16 5.83 4.60
N GLY A 223 19.98 6.73 4.05
CA GLY A 223 19.52 7.80 3.17
C GLY A 223 18.99 9.03 3.89
N GLY A 224 19.23 9.14 5.21
CA GLY A 224 18.79 10.26 6.03
C GLY A 224 17.45 10.04 6.71
N ALA A 225 17.37 10.45 7.97
CA ALA A 225 16.15 10.22 8.77
C ALA A 225 14.99 11.14 8.35
N GLY A 226 15.27 12.36 7.86
CA GLY A 226 14.22 13.32 7.53
C GLY A 226 13.23 13.51 8.69
N ASN A 227 11.94 13.38 8.39
CA ASN A 227 10.85 13.43 9.37
C ASN A 227 10.37 12.02 9.79
N ALA A 228 11.22 10.99 9.69
CA ALA A 228 10.88 9.63 10.04
C ALA A 228 10.50 9.50 11.52
N ASN A 229 9.31 8.96 11.79
CA ASN A 229 8.93 8.53 13.12
C ASN A 229 9.61 7.19 13.45
N ALA A 230 9.83 6.94 14.74
CA ALA A 230 10.42 5.68 15.17
C ALA A 230 9.49 4.48 14.87
N PRO A 231 10.04 3.32 14.50
CA PRO A 231 9.25 2.10 14.38
C PRO A 231 8.72 1.67 15.74
N VAL A 232 7.54 1.04 15.74
CA VAL A 232 6.89 0.52 16.94
C VAL A 232 7.12 -0.98 17.02
N LEU A 233 7.69 -1.42 18.16
CA LEU A 233 7.78 -2.82 18.56
C LEU A 233 6.52 -3.22 19.30
N THR A 234 5.93 -4.34 18.93
CA THR A 234 4.89 -5.05 19.68
C THR A 234 5.48 -6.38 20.13
N TYR A 235 5.38 -6.69 21.42
CA TYR A 235 5.94 -7.90 22.02
C TYR A 235 5.12 -8.32 23.23
N ILE A 236 5.32 -9.55 23.69
CA ILE A 236 4.64 -10.09 24.86
C ILE A 236 5.67 -10.23 25.99
N THR A 237 5.35 -9.69 27.14
CA THR A 237 6.12 -9.84 28.37
C THR A 237 5.16 -10.05 29.54
N GLU A 238 5.46 -11.03 30.38
CA GLU A 238 4.60 -11.40 31.53
C GLU A 238 3.15 -11.69 31.07
N GLY A 239 2.99 -12.36 29.93
CA GLY A 239 1.68 -12.67 29.32
C GLY A 239 0.93 -11.46 28.71
N ALA A 240 1.50 -10.25 28.80
CA ALA A 240 0.85 -9.02 28.33
C ALA A 240 1.48 -8.49 27.05
N VAL A 241 0.65 -8.10 26.10
CA VAL A 241 1.09 -7.39 24.90
C VAL A 241 1.53 -5.98 25.27
N LYS A 242 2.73 -5.62 24.86
CA LYS A 242 3.30 -4.27 25.01
C LYS A 242 3.67 -3.70 23.66
N THR A 243 3.55 -2.39 23.55
CA THR A 243 4.00 -1.62 22.39
C THR A 243 4.95 -0.52 22.85
N VAL A 244 6.02 -0.32 22.09
CA VAL A 244 7.02 0.71 22.39
C VAL A 244 7.65 1.23 21.10
N ALA A 245 7.93 2.52 21.05
CA ALA A 245 8.75 3.09 19.99
C ALA A 245 10.22 2.73 20.22
N LEU A 246 10.88 2.18 19.22
CA LEU A 246 12.29 1.81 19.30
C LEU A 246 13.19 3.05 19.30
N THR A 247 14.39 2.89 19.85
CA THR A 247 15.45 3.90 19.74
C THR A 247 16.59 3.44 18.86
N GLN A 248 17.35 4.37 18.32
CA GLN A 248 18.53 4.05 17.50
C GLN A 248 19.67 3.46 18.34
N SER A 249 19.77 3.84 19.61
CA SER A 249 20.81 3.35 20.53
C SER A 249 20.63 1.89 20.97
N GLY A 250 19.47 1.31 20.66
CA GLY A 250 19.12 -0.03 21.13
C GLY A 250 18.51 -0.05 22.53
N GLN A 251 17.55 -0.93 22.70
CA GLN A 251 16.85 -1.17 23.97
C GLN A 251 16.68 -2.66 24.16
N THR A 252 16.92 -3.14 25.37
CA THR A 252 16.76 -4.55 25.71
C THR A 252 15.41 -4.76 26.39
N PHE A 253 14.67 -5.75 25.90
CA PHE A 253 13.34 -6.11 26.38
C PHE A 253 13.36 -7.55 26.88
N SER A 254 12.69 -7.77 28.00
CA SER A 254 12.36 -9.10 28.48
C SER A 254 11.11 -9.57 27.74
N VAL A 255 11.25 -10.56 26.87
CA VAL A 255 10.16 -11.09 26.04
C VAL A 255 9.89 -12.52 26.47
N ASP A 256 8.62 -12.90 26.61
CA ASP A 256 8.26 -14.25 27.00
C ASP A 256 8.82 -15.27 26.01
N SER A 257 9.43 -16.33 26.54
CA SER A 257 10.04 -17.37 25.71
C SER A 257 8.98 -18.06 24.84
N GLY A 258 9.24 -18.12 23.54
CA GLY A 258 8.28 -18.66 22.58
C GLY A 258 7.24 -17.65 22.09
N ALA A 259 7.15 -16.46 22.69
CA ALA A 259 6.20 -15.44 22.26
C ALA A 259 6.62 -14.76 20.95
N ALA A 260 5.62 -14.38 20.18
CA ALA A 260 5.82 -13.61 18.96
C ALA A 260 6.12 -12.13 19.27
N TRP A 261 6.92 -11.53 18.42
CA TRP A 261 7.14 -10.08 18.39
C TRP A 261 6.97 -9.56 16.96
N SER A 262 6.62 -8.28 16.83
CA SER A 262 6.54 -7.60 15.54
C SER A 262 7.02 -6.17 15.62
N VAL A 263 7.57 -5.67 14.51
CA VAL A 263 8.00 -4.28 14.34
C VAL A 263 7.37 -3.68 13.09
N THR A 264 7.05 -2.41 13.11
CA THR A 264 6.49 -1.69 11.97
C THR A 264 7.43 -1.78 10.76
N GLY A 265 6.99 -2.37 9.64
CA GLY A 265 7.81 -2.56 8.44
C GLY A 265 7.97 -1.30 7.59
N GLN A 266 6.98 -0.42 7.61
CA GLN A 266 7.02 0.89 6.99
C GLN A 266 6.69 1.94 8.05
N LEU A 267 7.53 2.97 8.18
CA LEU A 267 7.36 3.95 9.25
C LEU A 267 6.09 4.80 9.07
N PRO A 268 5.42 5.18 10.18
CA PRO A 268 4.11 5.87 10.13
C PRO A 268 4.13 7.23 9.41
N SER A 269 5.29 7.88 9.34
CA SER A 269 5.49 9.15 8.61
C SER A 269 5.53 9.02 7.10
N SER A 270 5.50 7.79 6.56
CA SER A 270 5.52 7.56 5.10
C SER A 270 4.27 8.11 4.42
N THR A 271 4.46 8.65 3.23
CA THR A 271 3.43 9.22 2.37
C THR A 271 3.32 8.43 1.06
N THR A 272 2.56 8.93 0.09
CA THR A 272 2.46 8.35 -1.25
C THR A 272 3.69 8.62 -2.13
N THR A 273 4.55 9.56 -1.73
CA THR A 273 5.73 9.98 -2.51
C THR A 273 7.05 9.92 -1.74
N GLU A 274 7.01 9.68 -0.42
CA GLU A 274 8.17 9.53 0.45
C GLU A 274 7.90 8.43 1.47
N ARG A 275 8.83 7.51 1.67
CA ARG A 275 8.67 6.42 2.62
C ARG A 275 9.99 5.98 3.26
N TRP A 276 9.84 5.36 4.42
CA TRP A 276 10.91 4.64 5.10
C TRP A 276 10.46 3.20 5.29
N ILE A 277 11.13 2.28 4.63
CA ILE A 277 10.75 0.86 4.58
C ILE A 277 11.94 -0.04 4.87
N THR A 278 11.70 -1.13 5.60
CA THR A 278 12.71 -2.19 5.77
C THR A 278 12.36 -3.41 4.93
N GLY A 279 13.36 -4.02 4.34
CA GLY A 279 13.25 -5.32 3.66
C GLY A 279 13.53 -6.51 4.59
N GLN A 280 13.81 -6.26 5.87
CA GLN A 280 14.07 -7.32 6.85
C GLN A 280 12.75 -7.94 7.35
N ALA A 281 12.84 -9.16 7.89
CA ALA A 281 11.70 -9.79 8.57
C ALA A 281 11.28 -8.94 9.79
N THR A 282 10.04 -8.48 9.79
CA THR A 282 9.47 -7.58 10.82
C THR A 282 8.71 -8.33 11.91
N THR A 283 8.72 -9.64 11.86
CA THR A 283 8.12 -10.55 12.86
C THR A 283 9.10 -11.64 13.23
N GLY A 284 8.96 -12.18 14.42
CA GLY A 284 9.76 -13.31 14.86
C GLY A 284 9.24 -13.87 16.16
N THR A 285 9.94 -14.91 16.65
CA THR A 285 9.63 -15.59 17.90
C THR A 285 10.80 -15.45 18.87
N ALA A 286 10.49 -15.20 20.12
CA ALA A 286 11.47 -15.05 21.21
C ALA A 286 12.00 -16.41 21.69
N SER A 287 12.90 -17.05 20.95
CA SER A 287 13.44 -18.38 21.25
C SER A 287 14.74 -18.35 22.04
N ALA A 288 15.52 -17.28 21.91
CA ALA A 288 16.81 -17.10 22.59
C ALA A 288 17.16 -15.60 22.69
N ALA A 289 18.10 -15.28 23.58
CA ALA A 289 18.65 -13.94 23.66
C ALA A 289 19.34 -13.56 22.34
N GLN A 290 19.01 -12.40 21.79
CA GLN A 290 19.53 -11.92 20.51
C GLN A 290 19.50 -10.41 20.43
N THR A 291 20.25 -9.87 19.47
CA THR A 291 20.21 -8.46 19.09
C THR A 291 19.71 -8.34 17.65
N ILE A 292 18.71 -7.50 17.43
CA ILE A 292 18.07 -7.27 16.13
C ILE A 292 18.15 -5.77 15.83
N ASN A 293 18.81 -5.43 14.74
CA ASN A 293 18.88 -4.06 14.25
C ASN A 293 18.12 -3.97 12.91
N PHE A 294 17.08 -3.14 12.87
CA PHE A 294 16.31 -2.87 11.66
C PHE A 294 16.92 -1.70 10.89
N ILE A 295 17.15 -1.89 9.60
CA ILE A 295 17.60 -0.82 8.71
C ILE A 295 16.44 -0.44 7.82
N TYR A 296 16.02 0.83 7.90
CA TYR A 296 15.00 1.41 7.05
C TYR A 296 15.65 2.23 5.95
N SER A 297 15.35 1.91 4.69
CA SER A 297 15.74 2.75 3.55
C SER A 297 14.76 3.90 3.42
N HIS A 298 15.29 5.12 3.36
CA HIS A 298 14.54 6.30 2.98
C HIS A 298 14.39 6.31 1.46
N GLN A 299 13.17 6.38 0.96
CA GLN A 299 12.87 6.31 -0.46
C GLN A 299 11.92 7.42 -0.90
N TYR A 300 12.17 7.92 -2.12
CA TYR A 300 11.27 8.83 -2.82
C TYR A 300 10.68 8.18 -4.06
N TYR A 301 9.46 8.55 -4.39
CA TYR A 301 8.79 8.07 -5.58
C TYR A 301 9.17 8.94 -6.78
N VAL A 302 9.69 8.31 -7.82
CA VAL A 302 10.01 8.95 -9.11
C VAL A 302 8.91 8.56 -10.11
N THR A 303 8.25 9.57 -10.66
CA THR A 303 7.28 9.38 -11.74
C THR A 303 7.98 9.61 -13.07
N VAL A 304 7.90 8.65 -13.98
CA VAL A 304 8.51 8.74 -15.32
C VAL A 304 7.45 8.39 -16.35
N THR A 305 7.18 9.32 -17.28
CA THR A 305 6.09 9.13 -18.25
C THR A 305 6.50 9.59 -19.66
N PRO A 306 6.13 8.84 -20.71
CA PRO A 306 6.17 9.34 -22.08
C PRO A 306 4.95 10.24 -22.37
N ALA A 307 5.11 11.23 -23.21
CA ALA A 307 4.04 12.13 -23.62
C ALA A 307 4.11 12.42 -25.14
N PRO A 308 3.15 11.92 -25.93
CA PRO A 308 2.12 10.98 -25.53
C PRO A 308 2.67 9.57 -25.23
N ASP A 309 1.88 8.73 -24.59
CA ASP A 309 2.23 7.34 -24.24
C ASP A 309 2.53 6.44 -25.46
N THR A 310 1.96 6.80 -26.61
CA THR A 310 2.15 6.13 -27.90
C THR A 310 3.39 6.62 -28.66
N GLY A 311 4.13 7.58 -28.11
CA GLY A 311 5.26 8.22 -28.80
C GLY A 311 6.57 7.48 -28.71
N GLY A 312 6.70 6.60 -27.70
CA GLY A 312 7.94 5.86 -27.46
C GLY A 312 7.96 5.16 -26.12
N SER A 313 9.08 4.56 -25.81
CA SER A 313 9.34 3.82 -24.57
C SER A 313 10.45 4.44 -23.73
N LEU A 314 10.43 4.14 -22.43
CA LEU A 314 11.40 4.61 -21.45
C LEU A 314 12.13 3.42 -20.83
N SER A 315 13.44 3.54 -20.63
CA SER A 315 14.25 2.46 -20.07
C SER A 315 13.99 2.22 -18.58
N THR A 316 13.41 3.20 -17.87
CA THR A 316 13.08 3.12 -16.45
C THR A 316 11.61 3.50 -16.27
N VAL A 317 10.90 2.70 -15.48
CA VAL A 317 9.50 2.95 -15.12
C VAL A 317 9.39 3.70 -13.80
N SER A 318 8.24 4.31 -13.55
CA SER A 318 7.94 4.95 -12.26
C SER A 318 8.09 3.98 -11.10
N GLY A 319 8.65 4.44 -9.99
CA GLY A 319 8.89 3.59 -8.85
C GLY A 319 9.57 4.29 -7.68
N TRP A 320 9.86 3.50 -6.64
CA TRP A 320 10.57 3.95 -5.44
C TRP A 320 12.07 3.80 -5.62
N PHE A 321 12.81 4.84 -5.26
CA PHE A 321 14.26 4.90 -5.30
C PHE A 321 14.81 5.33 -3.95
N ASP A 322 15.91 4.74 -3.53
CA ASP A 322 16.57 5.13 -2.29
C ASP A 322 17.10 6.57 -2.38
N ALA A 323 16.94 7.32 -1.31
CA ALA A 323 17.43 8.69 -1.20
C ALA A 323 18.93 8.75 -1.45
N GLY A 324 19.35 9.73 -2.26
CA GLY A 324 20.76 9.93 -2.65
C GLY A 324 21.24 9.03 -3.79
N THR A 325 20.39 8.14 -4.32
CA THR A 325 20.78 7.28 -5.45
C THR A 325 20.61 8.00 -6.79
N ALA A 326 21.39 7.57 -7.79
CA ALA A 326 21.26 8.07 -9.13
C ALA A 326 20.04 7.43 -9.82
N PHE A 327 19.18 8.27 -10.37
CA PHE A 327 18.14 7.91 -11.32
C PHE A 327 18.63 8.16 -12.75
N GLN A 328 18.33 7.26 -13.66
CA GLN A 328 18.58 7.44 -15.08
C GLN A 328 17.47 6.78 -15.91
N SER A 329 16.99 7.48 -16.94
CA SER A 329 16.05 6.94 -17.91
C SER A 329 16.36 7.43 -19.31
N THR A 330 16.37 6.52 -20.28
CA THR A 330 16.60 6.81 -21.69
C THR A 330 15.28 6.69 -22.44
N ALA A 331 14.94 7.73 -23.21
CA ALA A 331 13.79 7.79 -24.08
C ALA A 331 14.14 7.21 -25.46
N SER A 332 13.31 6.31 -25.98
CA SER A 332 13.42 5.70 -27.29
C SER A 332 12.11 5.93 -28.06
N ALA A 333 12.16 6.69 -29.15
CA ALA A 333 11.00 7.00 -29.96
C ALA A 333 10.55 5.76 -30.75
N ASP A 334 9.24 5.57 -30.87
CA ASP A 334 8.65 4.57 -31.72
C ASP A 334 8.72 4.99 -33.21
N SER A 335 8.42 4.04 -34.11
CA SER A 335 8.46 4.30 -35.56
C SER A 335 7.54 5.47 -35.94
N GLY A 336 8.09 6.44 -36.65
CA GLY A 336 7.37 7.65 -37.06
C GLY A 336 7.29 8.75 -36.00
N TRP A 337 7.86 8.54 -34.83
CA TRP A 337 7.99 9.55 -33.78
C TRP A 337 9.42 10.01 -33.64
N GLN A 338 9.62 11.17 -33.01
CA GLN A 338 10.92 11.71 -32.63
C GLN A 338 10.87 12.10 -31.14
N PHE A 339 11.90 11.71 -30.39
CA PHE A 339 12.10 12.27 -29.07
C PHE A 339 12.48 13.75 -29.21
N GLU A 340 11.84 14.60 -28.43
CA GLU A 340 12.06 16.05 -28.45
C GLU A 340 12.86 16.51 -27.22
N SER A 341 12.32 16.23 -26.03
CA SER A 341 12.92 16.73 -24.80
C SER A 341 12.38 16.00 -23.56
N TRP A 342 13.10 16.14 -22.48
CA TRP A 342 12.63 15.87 -21.13
C TRP A 342 12.16 17.16 -20.48
N SER A 343 11.08 17.06 -19.70
CA SER A 343 10.58 18.08 -18.79
C SER A 343 10.48 17.50 -17.39
N GLY A 344 11.31 17.98 -16.49
CA GLY A 344 11.39 17.56 -15.12
C GLY A 344 10.67 18.51 -14.15
N ALA A 345 10.12 17.97 -13.07
CA ALA A 345 9.54 18.71 -11.95
C ALA A 345 9.97 18.06 -10.62
N GLY A 346 10.19 18.88 -9.62
CA GLY A 346 10.77 18.48 -8.33
C GLY A 346 12.25 18.82 -8.24
N ASP A 347 12.77 18.84 -7.02
CA ASP A 347 14.15 19.21 -6.76
C ASP A 347 15.12 18.15 -7.32
N GLY A 348 16.06 18.61 -8.13
CA GLY A 348 17.05 17.74 -8.80
C GLY A 348 16.57 17.09 -10.09
N SER A 349 15.32 17.33 -10.56
CA SER A 349 14.82 16.81 -11.82
C SER A 349 15.59 17.34 -13.02
N TYR A 350 15.57 16.57 -14.13
CA TYR A 350 16.23 16.92 -15.38
C TYR A 350 15.26 17.56 -16.36
N SER A 351 15.71 18.62 -17.04
CA SER A 351 15.04 19.18 -18.22
C SER A 351 16.06 19.44 -19.31
N GLY A 352 15.80 18.95 -20.53
CA GLY A 352 16.73 19.11 -21.64
C GLY A 352 16.41 18.20 -22.82
N ASN A 353 17.25 18.29 -23.87
CA ASN A 353 17.07 17.58 -25.12
C ASN A 353 17.98 16.34 -25.29
N SER A 354 18.80 15.98 -24.29
CA SER A 354 19.45 14.68 -24.27
C SER A 354 18.38 13.60 -24.15
N ASN A 355 18.48 12.53 -24.93
CA ASN A 355 17.53 11.42 -24.83
C ASN A 355 17.62 10.65 -23.51
N THR A 356 18.66 10.89 -22.71
CA THR A 356 18.84 10.31 -21.38
C THR A 356 18.70 11.41 -20.31
N ALA A 357 17.68 11.27 -19.46
CA ALA A 357 17.54 12.03 -18.24
C ALA A 357 18.36 11.38 -17.12
N SER A 358 19.02 12.21 -16.33
CA SER A 358 19.80 11.77 -15.16
C SER A 358 19.54 12.73 -14.00
N ALA A 359 19.25 12.19 -12.83
CA ALA A 359 18.98 12.94 -11.60
C ALA A 359 19.57 12.22 -10.39
N VAL A 360 19.76 12.93 -9.28
CA VAL A 360 19.99 12.34 -7.96
C VAL A 360 18.71 12.48 -7.16
N VAL A 361 18.20 11.37 -6.66
CA VAL A 361 16.88 11.31 -6.01
C VAL A 361 17.00 11.78 -4.56
N ASN A 362 16.81 13.07 -4.32
CA ASN A 362 16.81 13.68 -2.98
C ASN A 362 15.43 14.18 -2.55
N ALA A 363 14.44 14.08 -3.43
CA ALA A 363 13.05 14.44 -3.24
C ALA A 363 12.16 13.66 -4.23
N PRO A 364 10.84 13.64 -4.07
CA PRO A 364 9.94 13.15 -5.12
C PRO A 364 10.13 13.97 -6.39
N LEU A 365 10.25 13.30 -7.53
CA LEU A 365 10.41 13.98 -8.81
C LEU A 365 9.59 13.34 -9.93
N THR A 366 9.30 14.14 -10.95
CA THR A 366 8.59 13.71 -12.14
C THR A 366 9.44 14.03 -13.35
N GLU A 367 9.60 13.05 -14.25
CA GLU A 367 10.29 13.16 -15.52
C GLU A 367 9.32 12.81 -16.66
N THR A 368 9.12 13.73 -17.60
CA THR A 368 8.24 13.53 -18.75
C THR A 368 9.03 13.64 -20.03
N ALA A 369 9.06 12.57 -20.82
CA ALA A 369 9.68 12.55 -22.16
C ALA A 369 8.67 12.96 -23.22
N ALA A 370 8.91 14.06 -23.90
CA ALA A 370 8.08 14.54 -25.01
C ALA A 370 8.47 13.86 -26.31
N PHE A 371 7.48 13.35 -27.04
CA PHE A 371 7.63 12.77 -28.36
C PHE A 371 6.73 13.48 -29.37
N TYR A 372 7.31 13.81 -30.52
CA TYR A 372 6.60 14.49 -31.60
C TYR A 372 6.31 13.51 -32.75
N PRO A 373 5.07 13.41 -33.21
CA PRO A 373 4.74 12.61 -34.37
C PRO A 373 5.29 13.22 -35.64
N GLY A 374 5.64 12.35 -36.59
CA GLY A 374 6.12 12.75 -37.92
C GLY A 374 5.02 12.81 -38.95
N LEU A 375 5.00 13.90 -39.76
CA LEU A 375 4.27 13.95 -41.00
C LEU A 375 5.25 13.74 -42.17
N THR A 376 5.17 12.57 -42.80
CA THR A 376 5.95 12.28 -44.01
C THR A 376 5.18 12.80 -45.24
N ILE A 377 5.83 13.71 -45.96
CA ILE A 377 5.29 14.32 -47.15
C ILE A 377 6.06 13.76 -48.36
N ASN A 378 5.36 13.02 -49.24
CA ASN A 378 5.91 12.48 -50.46
C ASN A 378 5.46 13.37 -51.62
N THR A 379 6.41 14.03 -52.26
CA THR A 379 6.16 14.89 -53.39
C THR A 379 6.28 14.12 -54.71
N SER A 380 5.28 14.24 -55.56
CA SER A 380 5.33 13.69 -56.91
C SER A 380 6.15 14.60 -57.84
N ASN A 381 6.40 14.09 -59.06
CA ASN A 381 7.19 14.72 -60.10
C ASN A 381 6.87 16.20 -60.27
N ASN A 382 7.87 17.02 -60.12
CA ASN A 382 7.85 18.46 -60.35
C ASN A 382 6.88 19.25 -59.43
N LEU A 383 6.50 18.69 -58.25
CA LEU A 383 5.81 19.42 -57.20
C LEU A 383 6.67 19.52 -55.97
N PHE A 384 6.72 20.66 -55.34
CA PHE A 384 7.22 20.85 -54.00
C PHE A 384 6.10 21.26 -53.08
N VAL A 385 6.24 20.96 -51.77
CA VAL A 385 5.24 21.27 -50.74
C VAL A 385 5.85 22.23 -49.72
N ARG A 386 5.27 23.42 -49.59
CA ARG A 386 5.58 24.32 -48.48
C ARG A 386 4.71 23.93 -47.29
N TYR A 387 5.29 24.00 -46.12
CA TYR A 387 4.60 23.76 -44.87
C TYR A 387 4.83 24.89 -43.86
N SER A 388 3.86 25.09 -42.99
CA SER A 388 3.99 26.03 -41.88
C SER A 388 3.06 25.64 -40.73
N TRP A 389 3.51 25.90 -39.51
CA TRP A 389 2.73 25.90 -38.27
C TRP A 389 3.39 26.84 -37.29
N ASP A 390 2.63 27.45 -36.36
CA ASP A 390 3.06 28.30 -35.21
C ASP A 390 4.54 28.73 -35.20
N GLY A 391 4.91 29.61 -36.10
CA GLY A 391 6.28 30.13 -36.21
C GLY A 391 7.28 29.27 -37.00
N ALA A 392 6.99 28.03 -37.27
CA ALA A 392 7.82 27.13 -38.05
C ALA A 392 7.35 27.11 -39.54
N LYS A 393 8.30 27.07 -40.45
CA LYS A 393 8.03 27.00 -41.91
C LYS A 393 9.17 26.31 -42.64
N GLY A 394 8.84 25.68 -43.75
CA GLY A 394 9.81 25.02 -44.60
C GLY A 394 9.19 24.51 -45.91
N ALA A 395 9.95 23.66 -46.59
CA ALA A 395 9.48 22.99 -47.79
C ALA A 395 10.11 21.62 -47.98
N VAL A 396 9.33 20.68 -48.53
CA VAL A 396 9.83 19.39 -49.07
C VAL A 396 9.99 19.59 -50.57
N GLY A 397 11.20 19.30 -51.07
CA GLY A 397 11.56 19.48 -52.49
C GLY A 397 10.74 18.60 -53.43
N ALA A 398 10.86 18.82 -54.72
CA ALA A 398 10.20 18.01 -55.72
C ALA A 398 10.86 16.62 -55.80
N ASP A 399 10.04 15.60 -56.09
CA ASP A 399 10.49 14.21 -56.27
C ASP A 399 11.21 13.61 -55.05
N THR A 400 10.86 14.07 -53.87
CA THR A 400 11.50 13.66 -52.61
C THR A 400 10.43 13.30 -51.58
N ALA A 401 10.90 12.62 -50.55
CA ALA A 401 10.14 12.45 -49.30
C ALA A 401 10.84 13.21 -48.17
N GLY A 402 10.06 13.91 -47.36
CA GLY A 402 10.56 14.60 -46.19
C GLY A 402 9.63 14.40 -45.01
N THR A 403 10.18 14.11 -43.85
CA THR A 403 9.41 14.01 -42.59
C THR A 403 9.64 15.25 -41.75
N ILE A 404 8.58 15.84 -41.26
CA ILE A 404 8.61 16.95 -40.31
C ILE A 404 7.95 16.50 -39.03
N TYR A 405 8.50 16.93 -37.88
CA TYR A 405 7.99 16.60 -36.59
C TYR A 405 7.44 17.85 -35.91
N ALA A 406 6.28 17.74 -35.29
CA ALA A 406 5.63 18.85 -34.60
C ALA A 406 4.88 18.32 -33.35
N PRO A 407 4.61 19.19 -32.37
CA PRO A 407 3.87 18.80 -31.17
C PRO A 407 2.54 18.12 -31.54
N PRO A 408 2.12 17.08 -30.79
CA PRO A 408 0.81 16.44 -31.01
C PRO A 408 -0.33 17.46 -30.97
N GLY A 409 -1.26 17.35 -31.89
CA GLY A 409 -2.39 18.29 -32.03
C GLY A 409 -2.10 19.54 -32.87
N THR A 410 -0.87 19.68 -33.37
CA THR A 410 -0.52 20.83 -34.23
C THR A 410 -1.24 20.76 -35.55
N ALA A 411 -1.85 21.88 -35.97
CA ALA A 411 -2.43 22.07 -37.29
C ALA A 411 -1.34 22.56 -38.27
N ILE A 412 -0.96 21.70 -39.19
CA ILE A 412 0.07 21.98 -40.21
C ILE A 412 -0.63 22.44 -41.48
N GLN A 413 -0.24 23.61 -41.98
CA GLN A 413 -0.69 24.14 -43.26
C GLN A 413 0.27 23.68 -44.36
N LEU A 414 -0.27 23.05 -45.38
CA LEU A 414 0.46 22.57 -46.56
C LEU A 414 0.02 23.34 -47.80
N ASN A 415 1.00 23.64 -48.65
CA ASN A 415 0.74 24.27 -49.95
C ASN A 415 1.60 23.59 -51.03
N ALA A 416 0.98 22.80 -51.91
CA ALA A 416 1.64 22.15 -53.02
C ALA A 416 1.76 23.11 -54.22
N ARG A 417 2.95 23.21 -54.79
CA ARG A 417 3.24 24.08 -55.94
C ARG A 417 4.05 23.32 -56.99
N PRO A 418 3.75 23.52 -58.28
CA PRO A 418 4.60 23.01 -59.34
C PRO A 418 5.93 23.78 -59.40
N THR A 419 7.01 23.08 -59.73
CA THR A 419 8.35 23.67 -60.00
C THR A 419 8.39 24.35 -61.35
N LEU A 420 7.64 23.81 -62.31
CA LEU A 420 7.50 24.36 -63.66
C LEU A 420 6.00 24.57 -63.98
N PHE A 421 5.66 25.64 -64.64
CA PHE A 421 4.26 26.03 -64.95
C PHE A 421 3.54 25.05 -65.88
N ILE A 422 4.26 24.10 -66.52
CA ILE A 422 3.71 23.05 -67.38
C ILE A 422 3.16 21.86 -66.59
N TYR A 423 3.28 21.86 -65.26
CA TYR A 423 2.73 20.85 -64.36
C TYR A 423 1.60 21.44 -63.53
N ALA A 424 0.60 20.64 -63.24
CA ALA A 424 -0.53 20.99 -62.40
C ALA A 424 -0.66 20.04 -61.23
N PHE A 425 -1.06 20.58 -60.05
CA PHE A 425 -1.40 19.77 -58.87
C PHE A 425 -2.71 19.02 -59.13
N LYS A 426 -2.72 17.69 -58.93
CA LYS A 426 -3.86 16.81 -59.16
C LYS A 426 -4.67 16.51 -57.91
N GLY A 427 -4.01 16.51 -56.75
CA GLY A 427 -4.63 16.25 -55.47
C GLY A 427 -3.70 15.69 -54.43
N TRP A 428 -4.19 15.61 -53.20
CA TRP A 428 -3.59 14.97 -52.06
C TRP A 428 -4.12 13.54 -51.90
N THR A 429 -3.28 12.63 -51.46
CA THR A 429 -3.62 11.24 -51.10
C THR A 429 -2.90 10.82 -49.81
N GLY A 430 -3.41 9.81 -49.11
CA GLY A 430 -2.89 9.34 -47.84
C GLY A 430 -3.74 9.77 -46.66
N ALA A 431 -3.12 10.31 -45.61
CA ALA A 431 -3.80 10.72 -44.35
C ALA A 431 -4.89 11.79 -44.55
N ALA A 432 -4.78 12.56 -45.66
CA ALA A 432 -5.85 13.46 -46.11
C ALA A 432 -5.96 13.43 -47.63
N THR A 433 -7.14 13.77 -48.17
CA THR A 433 -7.41 13.80 -49.60
C THR A 433 -8.01 15.14 -49.98
N GLY A 434 -7.78 15.60 -51.21
CA GLY A 434 -8.37 16.84 -51.69
C GLY A 434 -7.73 17.30 -52.98
N LYS A 435 -8.46 18.18 -53.76
CA LYS A 435 -8.00 18.78 -55.03
C LYS A 435 -7.44 20.19 -54.85
N SER A 436 -7.64 20.84 -53.68
CA SER A 436 -7.05 22.11 -53.35
C SER A 436 -5.57 21.96 -53.13
N SER A 437 -4.72 22.81 -53.70
CA SER A 437 -3.29 22.84 -53.41
C SER A 437 -2.96 23.24 -51.96
N ASN A 438 -3.90 23.90 -51.28
CA ASN A 438 -3.83 24.20 -49.86
C ASN A 438 -4.54 23.09 -49.06
N LEU A 439 -3.91 22.61 -48.01
CA LEU A 439 -4.43 21.61 -47.09
C LEU A 439 -4.02 21.95 -45.68
N SER A 440 -4.96 21.78 -44.72
CA SER A 440 -4.63 21.79 -43.29
C SER A 440 -4.78 20.37 -42.74
N ILE A 441 -3.77 19.90 -42.01
CA ILE A 441 -3.78 18.58 -41.37
C ILE A 441 -3.43 18.74 -39.91
N VAL A 442 -4.20 18.07 -39.01
CA VAL A 442 -3.91 18.03 -37.59
C VAL A 442 -3.08 16.78 -37.30
N LEU A 443 -1.90 16.97 -36.77
CA LEU A 443 -0.94 15.90 -36.52
C LEU A 443 -1.15 15.30 -35.11
N THR A 444 -1.92 14.24 -35.01
CA THR A 444 -2.19 13.53 -33.73
C THR A 444 -1.35 12.27 -33.54
N GLY A 445 -0.72 11.78 -34.58
CA GLY A 445 0.15 10.63 -34.65
C GLY A 445 0.94 10.62 -35.94
N PRO A 446 1.82 9.64 -36.21
CA PRO A 446 2.57 9.53 -37.46
C PRO A 446 1.62 9.43 -38.67
N GLN A 447 1.87 10.26 -39.66
CA GLN A 447 1.03 10.34 -40.86
C GLN A 447 1.85 10.41 -42.14
N ASN A 448 1.30 9.89 -43.21
CA ASN A 448 1.88 9.96 -44.54
C ASN A 448 0.90 10.67 -45.50
N ILE A 449 1.40 11.61 -46.24
CA ILE A 449 0.65 12.31 -47.27
C ILE A 449 1.46 12.38 -48.57
N SER A 450 0.79 12.25 -49.71
CA SER A 450 1.44 12.31 -51.01
C SER A 450 0.73 13.27 -51.90
N THR A 451 1.48 13.90 -52.81
CA THR A 451 0.95 14.76 -53.85
C THR A 451 0.82 14.01 -55.18
N GLY A 452 -0.21 14.33 -55.94
CA GLY A 452 -0.35 13.91 -57.36
C GLY A 452 -0.10 15.09 -58.30
N SER A 453 0.62 14.83 -59.38
CA SER A 453 0.84 15.81 -60.46
C SER A 453 0.34 15.29 -61.80
N SER A 454 0.07 16.17 -62.71
CA SER A 454 -0.19 15.89 -64.13
C SER A 454 0.44 16.94 -65.01
N VAL A 455 0.69 16.59 -66.25
CA VAL A 455 1.10 17.59 -67.26
C VAL A 455 -0.06 18.52 -67.54
N ASP A 456 0.20 19.82 -67.58
CA ASP A 456 -0.77 20.86 -67.92
C ASP A 456 -0.61 21.19 -69.39
N TYR A 457 -1.38 20.52 -70.23
CA TYR A 457 -1.35 20.68 -71.69
C TYR A 457 -1.78 22.08 -72.15
N LEU A 458 -2.62 22.79 -71.34
CA LEU A 458 -3.00 24.15 -71.62
C LEU A 458 -1.80 25.10 -71.52
N ASN A 459 -1.07 24.99 -70.39
CA ASN A 459 0.12 25.78 -70.21
C ASN A 459 1.25 25.44 -71.19
N ILE A 460 1.37 24.19 -71.66
CA ILE A 460 2.24 23.82 -72.77
C ILE A 460 1.84 24.47 -74.02
N GLY A 461 0.57 24.46 -74.35
CA GLY A 461 0.01 25.17 -75.55
C GLY A 461 0.32 26.67 -75.50
N ILE A 462 0.11 27.33 -74.36
CA ILE A 462 0.49 28.73 -74.15
C ILE A 462 1.97 28.96 -74.38
N MET A 463 2.81 28.12 -73.82
CA MET A 463 4.27 28.21 -74.02
C MET A 463 4.67 28.07 -75.46
N CYS A 464 4.10 27.10 -76.19
CA CYS A 464 4.36 26.89 -77.58
C CYS A 464 3.95 28.14 -78.38
N ALA A 465 2.71 28.68 -78.11
CA ALA A 465 2.25 29.89 -78.75
C ALA A 465 3.18 31.09 -78.51
N VAL A 466 3.63 31.30 -77.26
CA VAL A 466 4.60 32.37 -76.94
C VAL A 466 5.93 32.18 -77.65
N VAL A 467 6.44 30.98 -77.75
CA VAL A 467 7.70 30.67 -78.48
C VAL A 467 7.52 30.95 -79.98
N ILE A 468 6.38 30.53 -80.54
CA ILE A 468 6.04 30.83 -81.96
C ILE A 468 5.99 32.37 -82.23
N LEU A 469 5.35 33.10 -81.29
CA LEU A 469 5.26 34.58 -81.43
C LEU A 469 6.64 35.24 -81.35
N ILE A 470 7.53 34.74 -80.44
CA ILE A 470 8.87 35.25 -80.35
C ILE A 470 9.67 34.97 -81.61
N ILE A 471 9.57 33.76 -82.16
CA ILE A 471 10.25 33.36 -83.42
C ILE A 471 9.72 34.24 -84.54
N ALA A 472 8.41 34.44 -84.66
CA ALA A 472 7.79 35.31 -85.65
C ALA A 472 8.30 36.76 -85.49
N ALA A 473 8.38 37.28 -84.28
CA ALA A 473 8.92 38.62 -84.04
C ALA A 473 10.39 38.75 -84.48
N ILE A 474 11.22 37.75 -84.17
CA ILE A 474 12.60 37.68 -84.58
C ILE A 474 12.71 37.67 -86.09
N ILE A 475 11.89 36.86 -86.82
CA ILE A 475 11.86 36.82 -88.28
C ILE A 475 11.48 38.16 -88.82
N ILE A 476 10.47 38.82 -88.27
CA ILE A 476 10.05 40.18 -88.69
C ILE A 476 11.17 41.20 -88.50
N ILE A 477 11.87 41.14 -87.39
CA ILE A 477 13.00 42.07 -87.09
C ILE A 477 14.14 41.83 -88.12
N VAL A 478 14.50 40.55 -88.33
CA VAL A 478 15.56 40.16 -89.25
C VAL A 478 15.23 40.54 -90.68
N THR A 479 13.97 40.30 -91.15
CA THR A 479 13.53 40.66 -92.47
C THR A 479 13.46 42.19 -92.68
N ARG A 480 13.02 42.96 -91.64
CA ARG A 480 13.06 44.40 -91.64
C ARG A 480 14.50 44.96 -91.73
N ARG A 481 15.42 44.34 -91.01
CA ARG A 481 16.84 44.72 -91.02
C ARG A 481 17.49 44.42 -92.37
N ASN A 482 17.21 43.26 -92.96
CA ASN A 482 17.71 42.87 -94.27
C ASN A 482 17.17 43.77 -95.37
N LYS A 483 15.84 44.16 -95.28
CA LYS A 483 15.25 45.19 -96.20
C LYS A 483 15.97 46.54 -96.07
N LYS A 484 16.28 47.00 -94.84
CA LYS A 484 17.01 48.26 -94.68
C LYS A 484 18.43 48.18 -95.31
N ILE A 485 19.13 47.04 -95.14
CA ILE A 485 20.46 46.86 -95.76
C ILE A 485 20.38 46.80 -97.28
N ALA A 486 19.35 46.18 -97.85
CA ALA A 486 19.12 46.11 -99.30
C ALA A 486 18.77 47.49 -99.91
N VAL A 487 17.98 48.35 -99.21
CA VAL A 487 17.70 49.71 -99.62
C VAL A 487 18.97 50.60 -99.58
N THR A 488 19.76 50.53 -98.55
CA THR A 488 21.04 51.25 -98.45
C THR A 488 22.08 50.83 -99.52
N ALA A 489 22.13 49.55 -99.89
CA ALA A 489 23.00 49.01 -100.94
C ALA A 489 22.46 49.37 -102.36
N SER A 490 21.19 49.71 -102.56
CA SER A 490 20.65 50.18 -103.84
C SER A 490 20.82 51.69 -104.02
N GLU A 491 20.93 52.49 -102.90
CA GLU A 491 21.20 53.94 -103.01
C GLU A 491 22.69 54.22 -103.29
N ASP A 492 23.56 53.31 -102.87
CA ASP A 492 25.04 53.46 -103.13
C ASP A 492 25.44 53.08 -104.54
N LYS A 493 24.55 52.56 -105.38
CA LYS A 493 24.77 52.26 -106.81
C LYS A 493 24.18 53.27 -107.75
N SER A 494 23.46 54.35 -107.27
CA SER A 494 22.90 55.37 -108.13
C SER A 494 23.70 56.71 -108.13
N GLY A 495 24.92 56.76 -107.58
CA GLY A 495 25.74 57.93 -107.44
C GLY A 495 27.03 57.95 -108.24
N THR A 496 27.12 57.08 -109.28
CA THR A 496 28.24 57.21 -110.24
C THR A 496 27.74 57.13 -111.69
N GLU A 497 27.24 58.21 -112.23
CA GLU A 497 27.37 58.71 -113.62
C GLU A 497 27.39 60.21 -113.56
#